data_7c03ddfc3edcd03f1c4c94c40a4562f0
#
_entry.id   7c03ddfc3edcd03f1c4c94c40a4562f0
#
_cell.length_a   1.000
_cell.length_b   1.000
_cell.length_c   1.000
_cell.angle_alpha   90.00
_cell.angle_beta   90.00
_cell.angle_gamma   90.00
#
_symmetry.space_group_name_H-M   'P 1'
#
loop_
_entity.id
_entity.type
_entity.pdbx_description
1 polymer ?
#
loop_
_entity_poly.entity_id
_entity_poly.type
_entity_poly.pdbx_seq_one_letter_code
_entity_poly.pdbx_strand_id
1 'polypeptide(L)'
;MAKLPPETLKAIWNLLKQLSQVVEDAGEAEFTLFERFGETDSTLPYLTYLKNVAEESASRYSQLANIRLRIAEAQPNTPADMLGLLNQGI
;
A
#
# COMPACT_ATOMS: atom_id res chain seq x y z
N MET A 1 -17.03 -7.12 21.12
CA MET A 1 -16.37 -6.78 19.87
C MET A 1 -15.04 -7.52 19.74
N ALA A 2 -14.85 -8.18 18.65
CA ALA A 2 -13.69 -9.01 18.45
C ALA A 2 -12.47 -8.19 18.06
N LYS A 3 -11.35 -8.50 18.67
CA LYS A 3 -10.06 -8.02 18.21
C LYS A 3 -9.62 -8.91 17.07
N LEU A 4 -8.89 -8.34 16.13
CA LEU A 4 -8.27 -9.15 15.10
C LEU A 4 -7.18 -10.03 15.72
N PRO A 5 -7.10 -11.30 15.33
CA PRO A 5 -5.99 -12.15 15.77
C PRO A 5 -4.65 -11.55 15.38
N PRO A 6 -3.58 -11.80 16.15
CA PRO A 6 -2.26 -11.31 15.80
C PRO A 6 -1.80 -11.74 14.40
N GLU A 7 -2.17 -12.95 13.98
CA GLU A 7 -1.81 -13.45 12.65
C GLU A 7 -2.47 -12.61 11.56
N THR A 8 -3.72 -12.17 11.78
CA THR A 8 -4.43 -11.35 10.82
C THR A 8 -3.80 -9.97 10.71
N LEU A 9 -3.44 -9.38 11.84
CA LEU A 9 -2.76 -8.07 11.84
C LEU A 9 -1.43 -8.16 11.11
N LYS A 10 -0.68 -9.22 11.36
CA LYS A 10 0.59 -9.43 10.69
C LYS A 10 0.42 -9.60 9.18
N ALA A 11 -0.62 -10.33 8.77
CA ALA A 11 -0.93 -10.50 7.36
C ALA A 11 -1.27 -9.17 6.70
N ILE A 12 -2.03 -8.31 7.38
CA ILE A 12 -2.38 -6.99 6.87
C ILE A 12 -1.11 -6.15 6.68
N TRP A 13 -0.23 -6.14 7.67
CA TRP A 13 1.04 -5.42 7.57
C TRP A 13 1.89 -5.92 6.42
N ASN A 14 1.96 -7.24 6.24
CA ASN A 14 2.71 -7.82 5.14
C ASN A 14 2.14 -7.41 3.78
N LEU A 15 0.81 -7.41 3.65
CA LEU A 15 0.16 -6.97 2.42
C LEU A 15 0.42 -5.49 2.14
N LEU A 16 0.34 -4.65 3.16
CA LEU A 16 0.64 -3.23 2.99
C LEU A 16 2.08 -3.04 2.52
N LYS A 17 3.00 -3.77 3.11
CA LYS A 17 4.41 -3.70 2.73
C LYS A 17 4.61 -4.14 1.28
N GLN A 18 3.96 -5.24 0.88
CA GLN A 18 4.06 -5.73 -0.50
C GLN A 18 3.46 -4.74 -1.50
N LEU A 19 2.32 -4.15 -1.18
CA LEU A 19 1.70 -3.16 -2.06
C LEU A 19 2.59 -1.93 -2.22
N SER A 20 3.18 -1.48 -1.11
CA SER A 20 4.13 -0.36 -1.14
C SER A 20 5.33 -0.67 -2.03
N GLN A 21 5.84 -1.90 -1.92
CA GLN A 21 6.98 -2.33 -2.74
C GLN A 21 6.62 -2.35 -4.22
N VAL A 22 5.41 -2.80 -4.57
CA VAL A 22 4.96 -2.81 -5.96
C VAL A 22 4.89 -1.40 -6.52
N VAL A 23 4.40 -0.44 -5.72
CA VAL A 23 4.35 0.96 -6.15
C VAL A 23 5.75 1.49 -6.44
N GLU A 24 6.70 1.22 -5.55
CA GLU A 24 8.08 1.64 -5.73
C GLU A 24 8.72 1.00 -6.97
N ASP A 25 8.56 -0.31 -7.11
CA ASP A 25 9.16 -1.05 -8.21
C ASP A 25 8.59 -0.63 -9.56
N ALA A 26 7.27 -0.42 -9.62
CA ALA A 26 6.63 0.02 -10.85
C ALA A 26 7.08 1.44 -11.23
N GLY A 27 7.20 2.33 -10.24
CA GLY A 27 7.67 3.68 -10.49
C GLY A 27 9.11 3.71 -10.96
N GLU A 28 9.95 2.89 -10.36
CA GLU A 28 11.35 2.79 -10.74
C GLU A 28 11.51 2.22 -12.15
N ALA A 29 10.73 1.18 -12.47
CA ALA A 29 10.74 0.59 -13.80
C ALA A 29 10.27 1.58 -14.86
N GLU A 30 9.23 2.34 -14.56
CA GLU A 30 8.72 3.37 -15.46
C GLU A 30 9.78 4.44 -15.72
N PHE A 31 10.42 4.91 -14.68
CA PHE A 31 11.48 5.91 -14.78
C PHE A 31 12.65 5.41 -15.61
N THR A 32 13.09 4.18 -15.35
CA THR A 32 14.22 3.59 -16.07
C THR A 32 13.89 3.42 -17.55
N LEU A 33 12.69 2.95 -17.86
CA LEU A 33 12.27 2.75 -19.23
C LEU A 33 12.21 4.09 -19.96
N PHE A 34 11.64 5.10 -19.32
CA PHE A 34 11.55 6.44 -19.90
C PHE A 34 12.94 7.04 -20.15
N GLU A 35 13.85 6.87 -19.18
CA GLU A 35 15.20 7.41 -19.30
C GLU A 35 15.99 6.78 -20.45
N ARG A 36 15.83 5.48 -20.64
CA ARG A 36 16.59 4.76 -21.65
C ARG A 36 16.04 4.91 -23.05
N PHE A 37 14.72 4.91 -23.18
CA PHE A 37 14.09 4.81 -24.50
C PHE A 37 13.17 5.98 -24.81
N GLY A 38 12.82 6.78 -23.81
CA GLY A 38 11.89 7.87 -23.99
C GLY A 38 10.47 7.38 -24.18
N GLU A 39 9.58 8.32 -24.50
CA GLU A 39 8.18 8.01 -24.76
C GLU A 39 8.01 7.84 -26.27
N THR A 40 7.87 6.62 -26.70
CA THR A 40 7.71 6.26 -28.11
C THR A 40 6.48 5.39 -28.27
N ASP A 41 6.08 5.15 -29.52
CA ASP A 41 4.96 4.24 -29.79
C ASP A 41 5.22 2.84 -29.26
N SER A 42 6.50 2.43 -29.21
CA SER A 42 6.88 1.11 -28.72
C SER A 42 6.86 1.04 -27.18
N THR A 43 7.25 2.12 -26.51
CA THR A 43 7.36 2.14 -25.05
C THR A 43 6.07 2.57 -24.34
N LEU A 44 5.24 3.33 -25.03
CA LEU A 44 4.02 3.89 -24.41
C LEU A 44 3.12 2.85 -23.76
N PRO A 45 2.84 1.69 -24.40
CA PRO A 45 2.00 0.69 -23.74
C PRO A 45 2.61 0.18 -22.42
N TYR A 46 3.92 0.04 -22.36
CA TYR A 46 4.58 -0.43 -21.15
C TYR A 46 4.59 0.64 -20.06
N LEU A 47 4.82 1.89 -20.44
CA LEU A 47 4.77 3.01 -19.50
C LEU A 47 3.37 3.14 -18.91
N THR A 48 2.35 3.03 -19.74
CA THR A 48 0.96 3.09 -19.29
C THR A 48 0.64 1.92 -18.35
N TYR A 49 1.09 0.73 -18.70
CA TYR A 49 0.87 -0.45 -17.86
C TYR A 49 1.52 -0.26 -16.48
N LEU A 50 2.77 0.18 -16.43
CA LEU A 50 3.48 0.38 -15.17
C LEU A 50 2.80 1.44 -14.32
N LYS A 51 2.35 2.52 -14.94
CA LYS A 51 1.64 3.57 -14.24
C LYS A 51 0.33 3.04 -13.64
N ASN A 52 -0.40 2.24 -14.40
CA ASN A 52 -1.65 1.66 -13.93
C ASN A 52 -1.42 0.71 -12.76
N VAL A 53 -0.35 -0.10 -12.84
CA VAL A 53 0.01 -0.99 -11.74
C VAL A 53 0.30 -0.19 -10.47
N ALA A 54 1.06 0.89 -10.59
CA ALA A 54 1.39 1.72 -9.45
C ALA A 54 0.13 2.37 -8.85
N GLU A 55 -0.73 2.91 -9.69
CA GLU A 55 -1.96 3.56 -9.24
C GLU A 55 -2.91 2.58 -8.56
N GLU A 56 -3.09 1.40 -9.14
CA GLU A 56 -3.96 0.38 -8.56
C GLU A 56 -3.41 -0.10 -7.22
N SER A 57 -2.10 -0.34 -7.16
CA SER A 57 -1.48 -0.79 -5.91
C SER A 57 -1.56 0.26 -4.82
N ALA A 58 -1.38 1.54 -5.17
CA ALA A 58 -1.53 2.63 -4.22
C ALA A 58 -2.96 2.73 -3.70
N SER A 59 -3.94 2.55 -4.59
CA SER A 59 -5.35 2.57 -4.21
C SER A 59 -5.67 1.43 -3.24
N ARG A 60 -5.20 0.24 -3.53
CA ARG A 60 -5.41 -0.92 -2.64
C ARG A 60 -4.72 -0.73 -1.30
N TYR A 61 -3.54 -0.13 -1.30
CA TYR A 61 -2.85 0.21 -0.06
C TYR A 61 -3.71 1.12 0.80
N SER A 62 -4.25 2.18 0.20
CA SER A 62 -5.09 3.14 0.93
C SER A 62 -6.35 2.51 1.47
N GLN A 63 -7.00 1.64 0.69
CA GLN A 63 -8.19 0.94 1.13
C GLN A 63 -7.89 0.02 2.32
N LEU A 64 -6.82 -0.75 2.23
CA LEU A 64 -6.47 -1.69 3.29
C LEU A 64 -6.04 -0.95 4.56
N ALA A 65 -5.29 0.12 4.42
CA ALA A 65 -4.87 0.94 5.55
C ALA A 65 -6.08 1.58 6.24
N ASN A 66 -7.06 2.05 5.46
CA ASN A 66 -8.30 2.61 5.98
C ASN A 66 -9.11 1.56 6.75
N ILE A 67 -9.24 0.37 6.20
CA ILE A 67 -9.96 -0.71 6.86
C ILE A 67 -9.30 -1.04 8.20
N ARG A 68 -7.99 -1.13 8.20
CA ARG A 68 -7.25 -1.41 9.42
C ARG A 68 -7.46 -0.33 10.47
N LEU A 69 -7.44 0.91 10.04
CA LEU A 69 -7.65 2.04 10.94
C LEU A 69 -9.06 2.03 11.50
N ARG A 70 -10.06 1.75 10.67
CA ARG A 70 -11.45 1.67 11.12
C ARG A 70 -11.67 0.54 12.13
N ILE A 71 -11.02 -0.60 11.91
CA ILE A 71 -11.10 -1.70 12.86
C ILE A 71 -10.49 -1.30 14.19
N ALA A 72 -9.35 -0.62 14.16
CA ALA A 72 -8.72 -0.14 15.38
C ALA A 72 -9.59 0.86 16.12
N GLU A 73 -10.23 1.77 15.38
CA GLU A 73 -11.14 2.76 15.97
C GLU A 73 -12.40 2.14 16.56
N ALA A 74 -12.88 1.05 15.95
CA ALA A 74 -14.10 0.40 16.38
C ALA A 74 -13.90 -0.49 17.61
N GLN A 75 -12.67 -0.82 17.96
CA GLN A 75 -12.42 -1.66 19.13
C GLN A 75 -12.63 -0.86 20.41
N PRO A 76 -13.14 -1.50 21.47
CA PRO A 76 -13.36 -0.81 22.73
C PRO A 76 -12.06 -0.66 23.52
N ASN A 77 -11.07 -0.07 22.91
CA ASN A 77 -9.79 0.15 23.53
C ASN A 77 -9.72 1.52 24.19
N THR A 78 -8.81 1.65 25.14
CA THR A 78 -8.57 2.95 25.76
C THR A 78 -7.89 3.87 24.74
N PRO A 79 -8.01 5.19 24.93
CA PRO A 79 -7.28 6.11 24.07
C PRO A 79 -5.78 5.89 24.05
N ALA A 80 -5.21 5.42 25.17
CA ALA A 80 -3.78 5.11 25.22
C ALA A 80 -3.41 3.99 24.27
N ASP A 81 -4.25 2.95 24.18
CA ASP A 81 -4.02 1.84 23.26
C ASP A 81 -4.10 2.31 21.82
N MET A 82 -5.05 3.18 21.52
CA MET A 82 -5.17 3.73 20.16
C MET A 82 -3.95 4.56 19.78
N LEU A 83 -3.46 5.38 20.71
CA LEU A 83 -2.25 6.16 20.47
C LEU A 83 -1.05 5.26 20.23
N GLY A 84 -0.96 4.16 20.98
CA GLY A 84 0.11 3.19 20.79
C GLY A 84 0.08 2.59 19.39
N LEU A 85 -1.11 2.24 18.91
CA LEU A 85 -1.28 1.68 17.57
C LEU A 85 -0.88 2.68 16.49
N LEU A 86 -1.28 3.92 16.63
CA LEU A 86 -0.92 4.97 15.68
C LEU A 86 0.59 5.18 15.63
N ASN A 87 1.22 5.21 16.78
CA ASN A 87 2.66 5.39 16.86
C ASN A 87 3.42 4.23 16.22
N GLN A 88 2.93 3.02 16.41
CA GLN A 88 3.55 1.84 15.81
C GLN A 88 3.27 1.73 14.32
N GLY A 89 2.14 2.25 13.88
CA GLY A 89 1.74 2.16 12.49
C GLY A 89 2.52 3.09 11.57
N ILE A 90 3.21 3.99 12.14
CA ILE A 90 4.00 4.96 11.39
C ILE A 90 5.45 4.55 11.40
#